data_84d25766e14f9af149ad8a1118e4441d
#
_entry.id   84d25766e14f9af149ad8a1118e4441d
#
_cell.length_a   1.000
_cell.length_b   1.000
_cell.length_c   1.000
_cell.angle_alpha   90.00
_cell.angle_beta   90.00
_cell.angle_gamma   90.00
#
_symmetry.space_group_name_H-M   'P 1'
#
loop_
_entity.id
_entity.type
_entity.pdbx_description
1 polymer ?
#
loop_
_entity_poly.entity_id
_entity_poly.type
_entity_poly.pdbx_seq_one_letter_code
_entity_poly.pdbx_strand_id
1 'polypeptide(L)'
;NSKAAAYQQLDDKNDLVERHASLVKRIAHHLIARLPASVLVDDLIQAGMIGLLEASRNFDGSKGASFETFAGIRIRGSMLDEIRKGDWTPRSVHKNGRAITEAINQVERETGRDARDIDVAEKLQVSIESYHQMLNEVNAGKIIGIEDLGVTEDVITTEQTKGSDTPFEDFLQGSFQ
;
A
#
# COMPACT_ATOMS: atom_id res chain seq x y z
N ASN A 1 22.71 -36.83 4.82
CA ASN A 1 21.25 -36.58 4.79
C ASN A 1 20.86 -35.13 5.19
N SER A 2 21.62 -34.45 6.05
CA SER A 2 21.34 -33.09 6.50
C SER A 2 21.47 -32.03 5.37
N LYS A 3 22.46 -32.17 4.51
CA LYS A 3 22.71 -31.24 3.41
C LYS A 3 21.61 -31.32 2.33
N ALA A 4 21.16 -32.50 2.00
CA ALA A 4 20.08 -32.68 1.00
C ALA A 4 18.77 -32.05 1.47
N ALA A 5 18.43 -32.21 2.75
CA ALA A 5 17.24 -31.58 3.33
C ALA A 5 17.36 -30.03 3.34
N ALA A 6 18.54 -29.49 3.58
CA ALA A 6 18.77 -28.04 3.54
C ALA A 6 18.64 -27.49 2.12
N TYR A 7 19.15 -28.17 1.11
CA TYR A 7 18.97 -27.78 -0.30
C TYR A 7 17.51 -27.86 -0.72
N GLN A 8 16.79 -28.89 -0.33
CA GLN A 8 15.36 -29.02 -0.62
C GLN A 8 14.58 -27.86 0.01
N GLN A 9 14.86 -27.50 1.25
CA GLN A 9 14.23 -26.36 1.89
C GLN A 9 14.51 -25.02 1.19
N LEU A 10 15.71 -24.84 0.65
CA LEU A 10 16.07 -23.65 -0.11
C LEU A 10 15.31 -23.59 -1.44
N ASP A 11 15.21 -24.72 -2.12
CA ASP A 11 14.46 -24.80 -3.38
C ASP A 11 12.98 -24.52 -3.16
N ASP A 12 12.37 -25.08 -2.11
CA ASP A 12 10.97 -24.83 -1.77
C ASP A 12 10.70 -23.34 -1.46
N LYS A 13 11.64 -22.68 -0.77
CA LYS A 13 11.53 -21.25 -0.46
C LYS A 13 11.68 -20.37 -1.70
N ASN A 14 12.63 -20.70 -2.58
CA ASN A 14 12.81 -19.99 -3.84
C ASN A 14 11.58 -20.13 -4.73
N ASP A 15 10.99 -21.31 -4.77
CA ASP A 15 9.76 -21.58 -5.53
C ASP A 15 8.58 -20.75 -5.00
N LEU A 16 8.43 -20.62 -3.69
CA LEU A 16 7.43 -19.74 -3.07
C LEU A 16 7.60 -18.28 -3.51
N VAL A 17 8.84 -17.79 -3.54
CA VAL A 17 9.13 -16.41 -3.96
C VAL A 17 8.78 -16.19 -5.43
N GLU A 18 9.18 -17.09 -6.31
CA GLU A 18 8.90 -16.99 -7.74
C GLU A 18 7.38 -17.02 -8.05
N ARG A 19 6.65 -17.90 -7.39
CA ARG A 19 5.19 -18.04 -7.56
C ARG A 19 4.42 -16.82 -7.07
N HIS A 20 4.92 -16.12 -6.07
CA HIS A 20 4.23 -14.99 -5.44
C HIS A 20 4.80 -13.62 -5.84
N ALA A 21 5.75 -13.56 -6.76
CA ALA A 21 6.30 -12.29 -7.24
C ALA A 21 5.24 -11.38 -7.88
N SER A 22 4.23 -11.95 -8.52
CA SER A 22 3.10 -11.19 -9.09
C SER A 22 2.26 -10.49 -8.03
N LEU A 23 2.17 -11.06 -6.83
CA LEU A 23 1.49 -10.43 -5.68
C LEU A 23 2.18 -9.12 -5.29
N VAL A 24 3.50 -9.10 -5.30
CA VAL A 24 4.28 -7.86 -5.03
C VAL A 24 3.92 -6.77 -6.01
N LYS A 25 3.86 -7.07 -7.29
CA LYS A 25 3.50 -6.09 -8.34
C LYS A 25 2.08 -5.57 -8.16
N ARG A 26 1.12 -6.44 -7.86
CA ARG A 26 -0.28 -6.03 -7.63
C ARG A 26 -0.39 -5.07 -6.45
N ILE A 27 0.23 -5.39 -5.33
CA ILE A 27 0.22 -4.55 -4.14
C ILE A 27 0.90 -3.20 -4.45
N ALA A 28 2.06 -3.21 -5.12
CA ALA A 28 2.77 -1.99 -5.49
C ALA A 28 1.92 -1.07 -6.38
N HIS A 29 1.28 -1.60 -7.41
CA HIS A 29 0.43 -0.82 -8.30
C HIS A 29 -0.84 -0.31 -7.61
N HIS A 30 -1.38 -1.07 -6.66
CA HIS A 30 -2.49 -0.60 -5.85
C HIS A 30 -2.10 0.57 -4.94
N LEU A 31 -0.93 0.49 -4.32
CA LEU A 31 -0.42 1.57 -3.47
C LEU A 31 -0.03 2.82 -4.25
N ILE A 32 0.66 2.65 -5.40
CA ILE A 32 1.18 3.78 -6.17
C ILE A 32 0.06 4.71 -6.67
N ALA A 33 -1.13 4.17 -6.96
CA ALA A 33 -2.28 4.95 -7.37
C ALA A 33 -2.73 5.99 -6.32
N ARG A 34 -2.34 5.79 -5.06
CA ARG A 34 -2.71 6.63 -3.91
C ARG A 34 -1.55 7.42 -3.33
N LEU A 35 -0.38 7.30 -3.92
CA LEU A 35 0.84 7.94 -3.45
C LEU A 35 1.21 9.13 -4.35
N PRO A 36 2.02 10.08 -3.83
CA PRO A 36 2.53 11.18 -4.63
C PRO A 36 3.32 10.70 -5.85
N ALA A 37 3.32 11.49 -6.92
CA ALA A 37 4.03 11.16 -8.15
C ALA A 37 5.57 11.01 -7.99
N SER A 38 6.12 11.51 -6.89
CA SER A 38 7.53 11.35 -6.53
C SER A 38 7.91 9.92 -6.12
N VAL A 39 6.94 9.10 -5.76
CA VAL A 39 7.15 7.70 -5.40
C VAL A 39 7.25 6.87 -6.66
N LEU A 40 8.35 6.14 -6.81
CA LEU A 40 8.57 5.24 -7.94
C LEU A 40 8.01 3.85 -7.62
N VAL A 41 7.25 3.29 -8.55
CA VAL A 41 6.70 1.93 -8.39
C VAL A 41 7.78 0.87 -8.25
N ASP A 42 8.92 1.06 -8.94
CA ASP A 42 10.05 0.13 -8.86
C ASP A 42 10.66 0.06 -7.46
N ASP A 43 10.71 1.18 -6.75
CA ASP A 43 11.18 1.22 -5.36
C ASP A 43 10.22 0.44 -4.42
N LEU A 44 8.92 0.55 -4.65
CA LEU A 44 7.92 -0.22 -3.92
C LEU A 44 8.03 -1.72 -4.22
N ILE A 45 8.20 -2.09 -5.48
CA ILE A 45 8.38 -3.50 -5.89
C ILE A 45 9.63 -4.08 -5.22
N GLN A 46 10.73 -3.36 -5.22
CA GLN A 46 11.96 -3.80 -4.56
C GLN A 46 11.78 -4.00 -3.06
N ALA A 47 11.16 -3.05 -2.37
CA ALA A 47 10.83 -3.17 -0.95
C ALA A 47 9.88 -4.35 -0.69
N GLY A 48 8.88 -4.53 -1.53
CA GLY A 48 7.93 -5.64 -1.43
C GLY A 48 8.56 -7.00 -1.66
N MET A 49 9.53 -7.11 -2.56
CA MET A 49 10.31 -8.34 -2.78
C MET A 49 11.11 -8.73 -1.53
N ILE A 50 11.66 -7.77 -0.81
CA ILE A 50 12.33 -8.02 0.48
C ILE A 50 11.32 -8.59 1.48
N GLY A 51 10.12 -8.02 1.57
CA GLY A 51 9.04 -8.53 2.41
C GLY A 51 8.60 -9.94 2.05
N LEU A 52 8.54 -10.26 0.76
CA LEU A 52 8.24 -11.62 0.27
C LEU A 52 9.34 -12.62 0.66
N LEU A 53 10.60 -12.25 0.52
CA LEU A 53 11.73 -13.06 0.95
C LEU A 53 11.68 -13.36 2.45
N GLU A 54 11.42 -12.36 3.28
CA GLU A 54 11.24 -12.54 4.72
C GLU A 54 10.07 -13.47 5.03
N ALA A 55 8.93 -13.30 4.32
CA ALA A 55 7.77 -14.15 4.46
C ALA A 55 8.10 -15.62 4.15
N SER A 56 8.85 -15.88 3.08
CA SER A 56 9.25 -17.24 2.70
C SER A 56 10.13 -17.94 3.77
N ARG A 57 10.88 -17.14 4.52
CA ARG A 57 11.75 -17.66 5.59
C ARG A 57 11.01 -17.92 6.90
N ASN A 58 10.02 -17.10 7.21
CA ASN A 58 9.37 -17.07 8.52
C ASN A 58 7.96 -17.71 8.51
N PHE A 59 7.47 -18.15 7.36
CA PHE A 59 6.15 -18.76 7.25
C PHE A 59 6.08 -20.08 8.00
N ASP A 60 5.03 -20.24 8.79
CA ASP A 60 4.66 -21.45 9.48
C ASP A 60 3.20 -21.81 9.18
N GLY A 61 3.00 -22.80 8.33
CA GLY A 61 1.67 -23.26 7.90
C GLY A 61 0.82 -23.87 9.01
N SER A 62 1.43 -24.24 10.14
CA SER A 62 0.70 -24.80 11.30
C SER A 62 -0.13 -23.75 12.05
N LYS A 63 0.07 -22.46 11.80
CA LYS A 63 -0.62 -21.35 12.47
C LYS A 63 -1.94 -20.93 11.81
N GLY A 64 -2.41 -21.67 10.82
CA GLY A 64 -3.73 -21.51 10.24
C GLY A 64 -3.89 -20.45 9.17
N ALA A 65 -2.91 -19.53 8.97
CA ALA A 65 -2.92 -18.57 7.89
C ALA A 65 -2.29 -19.17 6.61
N SER A 66 -2.82 -18.79 5.44
CA SER A 66 -2.19 -19.14 4.17
C SER A 66 -0.89 -18.38 3.96
N PHE A 67 0.01 -18.94 3.15
CA PHE A 67 1.24 -18.23 2.77
C PHE A 67 0.94 -16.90 2.11
N GLU A 68 -0.04 -16.84 1.23
CA GLU A 68 -0.37 -15.62 0.51
C GLU A 68 -0.87 -14.51 1.43
N THR A 69 -1.74 -14.81 2.38
CA THR A 69 -2.19 -13.86 3.40
C THR A 69 -1.02 -13.37 4.25
N PHE A 70 -0.18 -14.28 4.72
CA PHE A 70 1.01 -13.94 5.49
C PHE A 70 2.00 -13.10 4.68
N ALA A 71 2.28 -13.50 3.44
CA ALA A 71 3.16 -12.78 2.54
C ALA A 71 2.60 -11.39 2.19
N GLY A 72 1.31 -11.28 1.92
CA GLY A 72 0.65 -10.01 1.62
C GLY A 72 0.82 -8.98 2.74
N ILE A 73 0.69 -9.40 3.98
CA ILE A 73 0.93 -8.54 5.16
C ILE A 73 2.39 -8.08 5.23
N ARG A 74 3.34 -8.99 5.00
CA ARG A 74 4.77 -8.68 5.03
C ARG A 74 5.21 -7.79 3.88
N ILE A 75 4.72 -8.06 2.67
CA ILE A 75 4.98 -7.25 1.47
C ILE A 75 4.48 -5.82 1.69
N ARG A 76 3.24 -5.68 2.12
CA ARG A 76 2.66 -4.38 2.42
C ARG A 76 3.44 -3.64 3.51
N GLY A 77 3.80 -4.32 4.59
CA GLY A 77 4.58 -3.74 5.68
C GLY A 77 5.93 -3.21 5.21
N SER A 78 6.65 -3.97 4.38
CA SER A 78 7.93 -3.54 3.81
C SER A 78 7.80 -2.33 2.88
N MET A 79 6.75 -2.27 2.06
CA MET A 79 6.48 -1.12 1.20
C MET A 79 6.15 0.14 2.02
N LEU A 80 5.33 0.01 3.06
CA LEU A 80 4.99 1.10 3.95
C LEU A 80 6.20 1.61 4.74
N ASP A 81 7.07 0.73 5.19
CA ASP A 81 8.32 1.11 5.85
C ASP A 81 9.22 1.90 4.92
N GLU A 82 9.31 1.49 3.65
CA GLU A 82 10.06 2.23 2.63
C GLU A 82 9.48 3.63 2.39
N ILE A 83 8.16 3.74 2.28
CA ILE A 83 7.46 5.02 2.13
C ILE A 83 7.73 5.94 3.33
N ARG A 84 7.76 5.40 4.55
CA ARG A 84 8.04 6.17 5.77
C ARG A 84 9.49 6.61 5.91
N LYS A 85 10.44 5.81 5.44
CA LYS A 85 11.87 6.16 5.46
C LYS A 85 12.21 7.26 4.47
N GLY A 86 11.59 7.24 3.29
CA GLY A 86 11.68 8.33 2.36
C GLY A 86 10.81 9.47 2.86
N ASP A 87 11.30 10.68 2.90
CA ASP A 87 10.48 11.87 3.16
C ASP A 87 9.64 12.17 1.91
N TRP A 88 8.74 11.23 1.59
CA TRP A 88 7.91 11.26 0.38
C TRP A 88 6.87 12.37 0.39
N THR A 89 6.57 12.90 1.57
CA THR A 89 5.63 13.99 1.71
C THR A 89 6.41 15.30 1.84
N PRO A 90 6.45 16.14 0.80
CA PRO A 90 7.13 17.43 0.86
C PRO A 90 6.61 18.27 2.04
N ARG A 91 7.47 19.06 2.67
CA ARG A 91 7.07 19.98 3.74
C ARG A 91 5.94 20.92 3.32
N SER A 92 5.90 21.30 2.04
CA SER A 92 4.84 22.09 1.45
C SER A 92 3.47 21.44 1.58
N VAL A 93 3.37 20.10 1.47
CA VAL A 93 2.12 19.34 1.60
C VAL A 93 1.62 19.40 3.04
N HIS A 94 2.47 19.25 4.04
CA HIS A 94 2.10 19.41 5.45
C HIS A 94 1.65 20.83 5.77
N LYS A 95 2.36 21.84 5.26
CA LYS A 95 2.00 23.25 5.39
C LYS A 95 0.65 23.53 4.75
N ASN A 96 0.42 23.03 3.54
CA ASN A 96 -0.83 23.18 2.82
C ASN A 96 -2.00 22.49 3.54
N GLY A 97 -1.77 21.33 4.13
CA GLY A 97 -2.78 20.62 4.93
C GLY A 97 -3.25 21.45 6.12
N ARG A 98 -2.33 22.05 6.84
CA ARG A 98 -2.66 22.96 7.96
C ARG A 98 -3.38 24.21 7.49
N ALA A 99 -2.92 24.81 6.40
CA ALA A 99 -3.55 26.00 5.83
C ALA A 99 -4.98 25.75 5.37
N ILE A 100 -5.24 24.60 4.71
CA ILE A 100 -6.57 24.17 4.28
C ILE A 100 -7.48 23.98 5.50
N THR A 101 -7.04 23.26 6.52
CA THR A 101 -7.82 23.00 7.74
C THR A 101 -8.18 24.32 8.43
N GLU A 102 -7.25 25.23 8.55
CA GLU A 102 -7.49 26.54 9.16
C GLU A 102 -8.47 27.38 8.34
N ALA A 103 -8.34 27.38 7.01
CA ALA A 103 -9.25 28.07 6.11
C ALA A 103 -10.67 27.52 6.19
N ILE A 104 -10.85 26.19 6.22
CA ILE A 104 -12.14 25.53 6.40
C ILE A 104 -12.77 25.97 7.74
N ASN A 105 -12.04 25.87 8.83
CA ASN A 105 -12.54 26.25 10.15
C ASN A 105 -12.94 27.73 10.21
N GLN A 106 -12.18 28.59 9.56
CA GLN A 106 -12.48 30.03 9.53
C GLN A 106 -13.74 30.32 8.70
N VAL A 107 -13.90 29.71 7.53
CA VAL A 107 -15.11 29.85 6.72
C VAL A 107 -16.33 29.34 7.46
N GLU A 108 -16.25 28.20 8.13
CA GLU A 108 -17.35 27.63 8.91
C GLU A 108 -17.75 28.54 10.09
N ARG A 109 -16.78 29.13 10.76
CA ARG A 109 -17.05 30.10 11.84
C ARG A 109 -17.73 31.39 11.33
N GLU A 110 -17.29 31.89 10.18
CA GLU A 110 -17.84 33.12 9.58
C GLU A 110 -19.22 32.92 8.98
N THR A 111 -19.48 31.77 8.38
CA THR A 111 -20.75 31.50 7.66
C THR A 111 -21.77 30.72 8.47
N GLY A 112 -21.34 30.04 9.55
CA GLY A 112 -22.20 29.16 10.35
C GLY A 112 -22.67 27.90 9.62
N ARG A 113 -22.06 27.55 8.50
CA ARG A 113 -22.37 26.39 7.66
C ARG A 113 -21.09 25.71 7.19
N ASP A 114 -21.25 24.51 6.61
CA ASP A 114 -20.14 23.77 6.01
C ASP A 114 -19.45 24.58 4.93
N ALA A 115 -18.12 24.55 4.92
CA ALA A 115 -17.30 25.27 3.94
C ALA A 115 -17.43 24.63 2.55
N ARG A 116 -17.72 25.47 1.54
CA ARG A 116 -17.68 25.06 0.15
C ARG A 116 -16.27 25.23 -0.41
N ASP A 117 -15.92 24.45 -1.41
CA ASP A 117 -14.59 24.50 -2.05
C ASP A 117 -14.24 25.91 -2.54
N ILE A 118 -15.19 26.59 -3.13
CA ILE A 118 -15.00 27.97 -3.62
C ILE A 118 -14.69 28.97 -2.49
N ASP A 119 -15.33 28.82 -1.34
CA ASP A 119 -15.11 29.67 -0.17
C ASP A 119 -13.72 29.44 0.43
N VAL A 120 -13.29 28.18 0.46
CA VAL A 120 -11.95 27.80 0.97
C VAL A 120 -10.86 28.30 0.01
N ALA A 121 -11.04 28.11 -1.29
CA ALA A 121 -10.09 28.60 -2.29
C ALA A 121 -9.92 30.12 -2.22
N GLU A 122 -11.03 30.86 -2.08
CA GLU A 122 -11.01 32.31 -1.89
C GLU A 122 -10.27 32.71 -0.61
N LYS A 123 -10.50 32.00 0.49
CA LYS A 123 -9.82 32.25 1.77
C LYS A 123 -8.32 32.02 1.68
N LEU A 124 -7.90 31.01 0.92
CA LEU A 124 -6.50 30.69 0.65
C LEU A 124 -5.87 31.59 -0.42
N GLN A 125 -6.67 32.41 -1.11
CA GLN A 125 -6.24 33.29 -2.21
C GLN A 125 -5.62 32.50 -3.37
N VAL A 126 -6.22 31.36 -3.71
CA VAL A 126 -5.84 30.49 -4.83
C VAL A 126 -7.02 30.24 -5.74
N SER A 127 -6.75 29.80 -6.96
CA SER A 127 -7.80 29.34 -7.85
C SER A 127 -8.44 28.04 -7.36
N ILE A 128 -9.66 27.74 -7.81
CA ILE A 128 -10.33 26.50 -7.44
C ILE A 128 -9.55 25.27 -7.91
N GLU A 129 -8.92 25.35 -9.08
CA GLU A 129 -8.08 24.31 -9.64
C GLU A 129 -6.83 24.07 -8.76
N SER A 130 -6.18 25.14 -8.33
CA SER A 130 -5.03 25.07 -7.41
C SER A 130 -5.43 24.48 -6.08
N TYR A 131 -6.59 24.87 -5.55
CA TYR A 131 -7.12 24.31 -4.31
C TYR A 131 -7.38 22.81 -4.43
N HIS A 132 -8.01 22.34 -5.52
CA HIS A 132 -8.24 20.91 -5.75
C HIS A 132 -6.93 20.14 -5.87
N GLN A 133 -5.92 20.71 -6.53
CA GLN A 133 -4.60 20.09 -6.59
C GLN A 133 -3.96 19.98 -5.20
N MET A 134 -3.98 21.05 -4.42
CA MET A 134 -3.48 21.05 -3.03
C MET A 134 -4.20 20.00 -2.17
N LEU A 135 -5.52 19.91 -2.31
CA LEU A 135 -6.34 18.95 -1.58
C LEU A 135 -6.00 17.51 -1.95
N ASN A 136 -5.79 17.21 -3.23
CA ASN A 136 -5.36 15.91 -3.70
C ASN A 136 -3.98 15.53 -3.16
N GLU A 137 -3.03 16.44 -3.14
CA GLU A 137 -1.70 16.22 -2.60
C GLU A 137 -1.72 15.97 -1.09
N VAL A 138 -2.53 16.73 -0.35
CA VAL A 138 -2.71 16.57 1.10
C VAL A 138 -3.39 15.24 1.42
N ASN A 139 -4.41 14.86 0.67
CA ASN A 139 -5.08 13.58 0.86
C ASN A 139 -4.16 12.41 0.52
N ALA A 140 -3.35 12.49 -0.53
CA ALA A 140 -2.33 11.51 -0.85
C ALA A 140 -1.29 11.39 0.30
N GLY A 141 -0.87 12.50 0.90
CA GLY A 141 0.04 12.52 2.04
C GLY A 141 -0.56 11.95 3.33
N LYS A 142 -1.86 12.15 3.58
CA LYS A 142 -2.57 11.58 4.75
C LYS A 142 -2.79 10.08 4.64
N ILE A 143 -2.90 9.56 3.43
CA ILE A 143 -3.16 8.14 3.13
C ILE A 143 -1.95 7.23 3.47
N ILE A 144 -0.83 7.78 3.95
CA ILE A 144 0.30 7.01 4.46
C ILE A 144 0.01 6.37 5.84
N GLY A 145 -1.17 6.56 6.41
CA GLY A 145 -1.69 5.75 7.51
C GLY A 145 -1.99 4.32 7.04
N ILE A 146 -1.53 3.31 7.78
CA ILE A 146 -1.58 1.89 7.39
C ILE A 146 -2.98 1.41 7.04
N GLU A 147 -3.99 1.93 7.74
CA GLU A 147 -5.39 1.51 7.61
C GLU A 147 -6.07 2.15 6.40
N ASP A 148 -5.53 3.28 5.93
CA ASP A 148 -6.15 4.08 4.88
C ASP A 148 -5.65 3.74 3.46
N LEU A 149 -4.59 2.94 3.32
CA LEU A 149 -4.05 2.55 2.01
C LEU A 149 -4.89 1.50 1.30
N GLY A 150 -5.94 0.97 1.96
CA GLY A 150 -6.92 0.10 1.34
C GLY A 150 -6.37 -1.24 0.84
N VAL A 151 -5.15 -1.60 1.20
CA VAL A 151 -4.61 -2.94 0.98
C VAL A 151 -5.08 -3.81 2.14
N THR A 152 -6.32 -4.22 2.05
CA THR A 152 -6.93 -5.18 2.96
C THR A 152 -6.71 -6.60 2.44
N GLU A 153 -6.96 -7.57 3.27
CA GLU A 153 -6.99 -8.97 2.89
C GLU A 153 -7.89 -9.19 1.66
N ASP A 154 -8.99 -8.45 1.55
CA ASP A 154 -9.92 -8.50 0.42
C ASP A 154 -9.26 -8.06 -0.90
N VAL A 155 -8.35 -7.09 -0.90
CA VAL A 155 -7.63 -6.67 -2.10
C VAL A 155 -6.63 -7.75 -2.53
N ILE A 156 -6.01 -8.42 -1.57
CA ILE A 156 -5.07 -9.51 -1.83
C ILE A 156 -5.81 -10.72 -2.43
N THR A 157 -7.00 -11.03 -1.94
CA THR A 157 -7.78 -12.21 -2.33
C THR A 157 -8.69 -11.98 -3.53
N THR A 158 -9.33 -10.80 -3.65
CA THR A 158 -10.39 -10.55 -4.65
C THR A 158 -9.84 -10.46 -6.08
N GLU A 159 -8.61 -10.03 -6.27
CA GLU A 159 -8.02 -9.96 -7.62
C GLU A 159 -7.60 -11.33 -8.17
N GLN A 160 -7.40 -12.31 -7.31
CA GLN A 160 -7.11 -13.68 -7.75
C GLN A 160 -8.34 -14.40 -8.30
N THR A 161 -9.52 -14.11 -7.74
CA THR A 161 -10.77 -14.71 -8.23
C THR A 161 -11.20 -14.15 -9.58
N LYS A 162 -10.65 -13.00 -10.01
CA LYS A 162 -10.92 -12.45 -11.35
C LYS A 162 -9.98 -12.96 -12.44
N GLY A 163 -8.86 -13.57 -12.07
CA GLY A 163 -7.84 -14.05 -13.01
C GLY A 163 -7.76 -15.57 -13.17
N SER A 164 -8.36 -16.33 -12.29
CA SER A 164 -8.46 -17.78 -12.36
C SER A 164 -9.75 -18.21 -11.67
N ASP A 165 -10.54 -19.03 -12.34
CA ASP A 165 -11.75 -19.66 -11.78
C ASP A 165 -11.42 -20.70 -10.68
N THR A 166 -10.22 -20.70 -10.14
CA THR A 166 -9.80 -21.58 -9.06
C THR A 166 -9.96 -20.88 -7.70
N PRO A 167 -10.71 -21.48 -6.79
CA PRO A 167 -10.78 -21.01 -5.40
C PRO A 167 -9.37 -20.95 -4.80
N PHE A 168 -9.16 -20.01 -3.90
CA PHE A 168 -7.90 -19.78 -3.21
C PHE A 168 -7.30 -21.05 -2.57
N GLU A 169 -8.16 -21.93 -2.06
CA GLU A 169 -7.75 -23.21 -1.46
C GLU A 169 -7.12 -24.17 -2.47
N ASP A 170 -7.58 -24.16 -3.73
CA ASP A 170 -7.00 -24.98 -4.79
C ASP A 170 -5.64 -24.48 -5.26
N PHE A 171 -5.42 -23.17 -5.16
CA PHE A 171 -4.11 -22.57 -5.47
C PHE A 171 -3.04 -23.01 -4.49
N LEU A 172 -3.38 -23.13 -3.21
CA LEU A 172 -2.46 -23.60 -2.17
C LEU A 172 -2.19 -25.09 -2.27
N GLN A 173 -3.19 -25.90 -2.65
CA GLN A 173 -3.01 -27.33 -2.81
C GLN A 173 -2.19 -27.68 -4.06
N GLY A 174 -2.30 -26.89 -5.11
CA GLY A 174 -1.47 -27.01 -6.32
C GLY A 174 -0.02 -26.60 -6.13
N SER A 175 0.29 -25.90 -5.06
CA SER A 175 1.65 -25.42 -4.76
C SER A 175 2.49 -26.41 -3.93
N PHE A 176 1.87 -27.49 -3.43
CA PHE A 176 2.52 -28.48 -2.57
C PHE A 176 2.56 -29.89 -3.17
N GLN A 177 2.16 -30.08 -4.42
CA GLN A 177 2.36 -31.34 -5.14
C GLN A 177 3.49 -31.16 -6.19
#